data_261d6a4d03d7dfdc29b212bff1cb1add
#
_entry.id   261d6a4d03d7dfdc29b212bff1cb1add
#
_cell.length_a   1.000
_cell.length_b   1.000
_cell.length_c   1.000
_cell.angle_alpha   90.00
_cell.angle_beta   90.00
_cell.angle_gamma   90.00
#
_symmetry.space_group_name_H-M   'P 1'
#
loop_
_entity.id
_entity.type
_entity.pdbx_description
1 polymer ?
#
loop_
_entity_poly.entity_id
_entity_poly.type
_entity_poly.pdbx_seq_one_letter_code
_entity_poly.pdbx_strand_id
1 'polypeptide(L)'
;MLKLITHPLIIHKLSQIRRKETGTKDFRQNLDEIAGLMAYEISRDLPLRDIVIDTPLSSCRTSELAKEIVLIPVLRAGLGMVDGITNLIPTAKVGHIGMYRDHVTLLPMEYFAKFPATLPDSIVMVLDPMLATGGSASAAITAIKARGAVTVRLVCIVGAPEGVTRMEKDHPDVDIYLAALDSHLDENGYIVPGLGDAGDRLFGTK
;
A
#
# COMPACT_ATOMS: atom_id res chain seq x y z
N MET A 1 11.32 -5.34 6.80
CA MET A 1 12.03 -4.19 7.45
C MET A 1 11.21 -2.92 7.26
N LEU A 2 11.07 -2.07 8.31
CA LEU A 2 10.36 -0.78 8.21
C LEU A 2 11.19 0.26 7.47
N LYS A 3 10.57 0.95 6.49
CA LYS A 3 11.13 2.06 5.72
C LYS A 3 10.19 3.27 5.80
N LEU A 4 10.64 4.35 6.43
CA LEU A 4 9.90 5.62 6.50
C LEU A 4 10.27 6.51 5.30
N ILE A 5 9.25 7.02 4.62
CA ILE A 5 9.41 7.92 3.47
C ILE A 5 9.09 9.35 3.92
N THR A 6 10.14 10.11 4.25
CA THR A 6 10.05 11.44 4.85
C THR A 6 10.25 12.58 3.83
N HIS A 7 9.61 12.47 2.67
CA HIS A 7 9.70 13.51 1.66
C HIS A 7 8.83 14.74 2.03
N PRO A 8 9.30 16.00 1.89
CA PRO A 8 8.57 17.21 2.30
C PRO A 8 7.16 17.32 1.70
N LEU A 9 6.97 16.96 0.43
CA LEU A 9 5.63 16.98 -0.20
C LEU A 9 4.69 15.95 0.42
N ILE A 10 5.21 14.77 0.79
CA ILE A 10 4.41 13.73 1.48
C ILE A 10 3.99 14.26 2.85
N ILE A 11 4.91 14.84 3.63
CA ILE A 11 4.62 15.42 4.94
C ILE A 11 3.57 16.53 4.82
N HIS A 12 3.71 17.40 3.82
CA HIS A 12 2.74 18.49 3.59
C HIS A 12 1.33 17.93 3.33
N LYS A 13 1.21 16.98 2.39
CA LYS A 13 -0.09 16.38 2.03
C LYS A 13 -0.68 15.54 3.19
N LEU A 14 0.17 14.84 3.92
CA LEU A 14 -0.23 14.12 5.12
C LEU A 14 -0.82 15.08 6.16
N SER A 15 -0.23 16.27 6.33
CA SER A 15 -0.79 17.30 7.21
C SER A 15 -2.18 17.76 6.78
N GLN A 16 -2.49 17.76 5.49
CA GLN A 16 -3.83 18.10 5.00
C GLN A 16 -4.84 16.99 5.32
N ILE A 17 -4.52 15.72 5.05
CA ILE A 17 -5.45 14.62 5.31
C ILE A 17 -5.66 14.34 6.80
N ARG A 18 -4.74 14.74 7.67
CA ARG A 18 -4.88 14.62 9.13
C ARG A 18 -5.92 15.59 9.71
N ARG A 19 -6.17 16.72 9.06
CA ARG A 19 -7.11 17.73 9.56
C ARG A 19 -8.53 17.17 9.58
N LYS A 20 -9.26 17.38 10.66
CA LYS A 20 -10.68 16.95 10.79
C LYS A 20 -11.61 17.67 9.82
N GLU A 21 -11.25 18.90 9.42
CA GLU A 21 -12.02 19.73 8.49
C GLU A 21 -11.87 19.30 7.03
N THR A 22 -10.87 18.45 6.70
CA THR A 22 -10.63 17.99 5.32
C THR A 22 -11.79 17.14 4.83
N GLY A 23 -12.53 17.66 3.86
CA GLY A 23 -13.64 16.97 3.25
C GLY A 23 -13.21 15.78 2.37
N THR A 24 -14.16 14.94 2.01
CA THR A 24 -13.93 13.69 1.25
C THR A 24 -13.16 13.91 -0.05
N LYS A 25 -13.46 14.99 -0.80
CA LYS A 25 -12.76 15.29 -2.06
C LYS A 25 -11.26 15.51 -1.82
N ASP A 26 -10.94 16.41 -0.90
CA ASP A 26 -9.55 16.80 -0.65
C ASP A 26 -8.79 15.66 0.06
N PHE A 27 -9.46 14.89 0.91
CA PHE A 27 -8.89 13.69 1.52
C PHE A 27 -8.48 12.67 0.44
N ARG A 28 -9.40 12.35 -0.49
CA ARG A 28 -9.16 11.42 -1.58
C ARG A 28 -8.02 11.88 -2.48
N GLN A 29 -8.03 13.15 -2.89
CA GLN A 29 -6.99 13.70 -3.76
C GLN A 29 -5.62 13.67 -3.10
N ASN A 30 -5.49 14.12 -1.83
CA ASN A 30 -4.19 14.10 -1.15
C ASN A 30 -3.70 12.68 -0.87
N LEU A 31 -4.59 11.73 -0.57
CA LEU A 31 -4.22 10.32 -0.37
C LEU A 31 -3.65 9.71 -1.66
N ASP A 32 -4.32 9.95 -2.77
CA ASP A 32 -3.88 9.54 -4.11
C ASP A 32 -2.50 10.10 -4.45
N GLU A 33 -2.30 11.40 -4.26
CA GLU A 33 -1.04 12.07 -4.51
C GLU A 33 0.11 11.57 -3.58
N ILE A 34 -0.18 11.27 -2.31
CA ILE A 34 0.79 10.65 -1.40
C ILE A 34 1.18 9.26 -1.92
N ALA A 35 0.20 8.45 -2.33
CA ALA A 35 0.46 7.11 -2.85
C ALA A 35 1.36 7.14 -4.09
N GLY A 36 1.15 8.08 -5.02
CA GLY A 36 2.03 8.27 -6.17
C GLY A 36 3.45 8.69 -5.79
N LEU A 37 3.60 9.64 -4.86
CA LEU A 37 4.92 10.06 -4.37
C LEU A 37 5.65 8.92 -3.63
N MET A 38 4.93 8.13 -2.84
CA MET A 38 5.49 6.95 -2.20
C MET A 38 5.92 5.90 -3.23
N ALA A 39 5.12 5.68 -4.29
CA ALA A 39 5.47 4.73 -5.34
C ALA A 39 6.79 5.09 -6.04
N TYR A 40 7.07 6.38 -6.25
CA TYR A 40 8.36 6.83 -6.79
C TYR A 40 9.53 6.41 -5.89
N GLU A 41 9.41 6.59 -4.58
CA GLU A 41 10.46 6.17 -3.64
C GLU A 41 10.57 4.64 -3.51
N ILE A 42 9.44 3.95 -3.46
CA ILE A 42 9.37 2.48 -3.35
C ILE A 42 9.95 1.80 -4.60
N SER A 43 9.90 2.45 -5.75
CA SER A 43 10.38 1.89 -7.01
C SER A 43 11.88 2.04 -7.26
N ARG A 44 12.67 2.68 -6.36
CA ARG A 44 14.12 2.92 -6.54
C ARG A 44 14.96 1.67 -6.73
N ASP A 45 14.57 0.56 -6.12
CA ASP A 45 15.28 -0.71 -6.11
C ASP A 45 14.63 -1.78 -6.99
N LEU A 46 13.73 -1.37 -7.90
CA LEU A 46 13.13 -2.30 -8.85
C LEU A 46 14.18 -2.85 -9.81
N PRO A 47 14.19 -4.18 -10.04
CA PRO A 47 15.15 -4.79 -10.95
C PRO A 47 14.89 -4.36 -12.40
N LEU A 48 15.96 -4.07 -13.10
CA LEU A 48 15.94 -3.77 -14.52
C LEU A 48 16.54 -4.94 -15.32
N ARG A 49 16.11 -5.09 -16.57
CA ARG A 49 16.72 -5.99 -17.54
C ARG A 49 17.18 -5.20 -18.76
N ASP A 50 18.31 -5.60 -19.34
CA ASP A 50 18.84 -4.99 -20.55
C ASP A 50 18.05 -5.41 -21.77
N ILE A 51 17.78 -4.45 -22.64
CA ILE A 51 17.10 -4.64 -23.92
C ILE A 51 17.80 -3.84 -25.02
N VAL A 52 17.55 -4.19 -26.26
CA VAL A 52 17.93 -3.39 -27.43
C VAL A 52 16.66 -2.85 -28.05
N ILE A 53 16.62 -1.56 -28.30
CA ILE A 53 15.51 -0.88 -28.96
C ILE A 53 16.03 -0.13 -30.19
N ASP A 54 15.13 0.15 -31.13
CA ASP A 54 15.40 1.05 -32.26
C ASP A 54 14.80 2.42 -31.95
N THR A 55 15.66 3.44 -31.99
CA THR A 55 15.25 4.84 -31.95
C THR A 55 15.03 5.33 -33.38
N PRO A 56 14.47 6.54 -33.60
CA PRO A 56 14.38 7.10 -34.94
C PRO A 56 15.71 7.27 -35.68
N LEU A 57 16.84 7.18 -34.99
CA LEU A 57 18.18 7.42 -35.56
C LEU A 57 19.05 6.15 -35.61
N SER A 58 18.98 5.28 -34.60
CA SER A 58 19.82 4.09 -34.52
C SER A 58 19.35 3.12 -33.44
N SER A 59 19.80 1.87 -33.51
CA SER A 59 19.63 0.91 -32.41
C SER A 59 20.44 1.36 -31.19
N CYS A 60 19.89 1.20 -29.99
CA CYS A 60 20.60 1.44 -28.74
C CYS A 60 20.29 0.39 -27.67
N ARG A 61 21.25 0.20 -26.77
CA ARG A 61 21.04 -0.60 -25.55
C ARG A 61 20.44 0.29 -24.46
N THR A 62 19.42 -0.22 -23.78
CA THR A 62 18.76 0.44 -22.68
C THR A 62 18.23 -0.60 -21.70
N SER A 63 17.43 -0.17 -20.72
CA SER A 63 16.87 -1.09 -19.71
C SER A 63 15.39 -0.81 -19.50
N GLU A 64 14.65 -1.85 -19.14
CA GLU A 64 13.25 -1.78 -18.74
C GLU A 64 13.02 -2.55 -17.44
N LEU A 65 11.85 -2.41 -16.81
CA LEU A 65 11.53 -3.17 -15.60
C LEU A 65 11.58 -4.68 -15.89
N ALA A 66 12.32 -5.41 -15.07
CA ALA A 66 12.51 -6.86 -15.24
C ALA A 66 11.30 -7.68 -14.79
N LYS A 67 10.46 -7.11 -13.89
CA LYS A 67 9.28 -7.77 -13.33
C LYS A 67 8.04 -6.90 -13.44
N GLU A 68 6.89 -7.53 -13.61
CA GLU A 68 5.60 -6.85 -13.50
C GLU A 68 5.33 -6.39 -12.07
N ILE A 69 4.54 -5.34 -11.93
CA ILE A 69 4.06 -4.83 -10.65
C ILE A 69 2.59 -5.17 -10.51
N VAL A 70 2.23 -5.73 -9.36
CA VAL A 70 0.84 -6.02 -9.00
C VAL A 70 0.47 -5.24 -7.76
N LEU A 71 -0.56 -4.43 -7.86
CA LEU A 71 -1.14 -3.69 -6.75
C LEU A 71 -2.30 -4.49 -6.15
N ILE A 72 -2.31 -4.65 -4.84
CA ILE A 72 -3.40 -5.35 -4.15
C ILE A 72 -3.92 -4.45 -3.01
N PRO A 73 -4.91 -3.59 -3.30
CA PRO A 73 -5.59 -2.85 -2.25
C PRO A 73 -6.36 -3.79 -1.32
N VAL A 74 -6.19 -3.59 -0.02
CA VAL A 74 -7.06 -4.17 1.00
C VAL A 74 -8.35 -3.36 1.02
N LEU A 75 -9.45 -4.00 0.63
CA LEU A 75 -10.75 -3.36 0.53
C LEU A 75 -11.25 -2.98 1.92
N ARG A 76 -11.85 -1.80 2.08
CA ARG A 76 -12.21 -0.78 1.07
C ARG A 76 -11.14 0.30 0.91
N ALA A 77 -10.48 0.72 2.01
CA ALA A 77 -9.67 1.93 2.08
C ALA A 77 -8.44 1.91 1.15
N GLY A 78 -7.85 0.74 0.91
CA GLY A 78 -6.71 0.58 -0.01
C GLY A 78 -6.98 1.04 -1.45
N LEU A 79 -8.26 1.07 -1.88
CA LEU A 79 -8.63 1.56 -3.20
C LEU A 79 -8.19 3.01 -3.44
N GLY A 80 -8.19 3.85 -2.40
CA GLY A 80 -7.78 5.25 -2.53
C GLY A 80 -6.30 5.47 -2.84
N MET A 81 -5.49 4.42 -2.87
CA MET A 81 -4.06 4.49 -3.20
C MET A 81 -3.75 4.00 -4.62
N VAL A 82 -4.71 3.36 -5.30
CA VAL A 82 -4.45 2.66 -6.57
C VAL A 82 -4.16 3.64 -7.70
N ASP A 83 -4.99 4.67 -7.87
CA ASP A 83 -4.90 5.59 -9.01
C ASP A 83 -3.58 6.36 -8.98
N GLY A 84 -3.14 6.85 -7.82
CA GLY A 84 -1.87 7.56 -7.66
C GLY A 84 -0.67 6.71 -8.08
N ILE A 85 -0.70 5.41 -7.80
CA ILE A 85 0.37 4.49 -8.20
C ILE A 85 0.26 4.15 -9.69
N THR A 86 -0.94 3.87 -10.21
CA THR A 86 -1.13 3.54 -11.63
C THR A 86 -0.89 4.72 -12.56
N ASN A 87 -1.09 5.96 -12.11
CA ASN A 87 -0.69 7.16 -12.84
C ASN A 87 0.83 7.22 -13.06
N LEU A 88 1.62 6.70 -12.13
CA LEU A 88 3.08 6.63 -12.24
C LEU A 88 3.55 5.34 -12.94
N ILE A 89 2.86 4.23 -12.72
CA ILE A 89 3.18 2.90 -13.27
C ILE A 89 1.94 2.36 -14.01
N PRO A 90 1.64 2.85 -15.22
CA PRO A 90 0.41 2.51 -15.94
C PRO A 90 0.30 1.03 -16.33
N THR A 91 1.42 0.30 -16.35
CA THR A 91 1.49 -1.13 -16.65
C THR A 91 1.20 -2.01 -15.43
N ALA A 92 1.06 -1.44 -14.23
CA ALA A 92 0.76 -2.20 -13.04
C ALA A 92 -0.61 -2.89 -13.17
N LYS A 93 -0.65 -4.17 -12.81
CA LYS A 93 -1.90 -4.94 -12.73
C LYS A 93 -2.52 -4.76 -11.35
N VAL A 94 -3.84 -4.81 -11.27
CA VAL A 94 -4.55 -4.64 -10.01
C VAL A 94 -5.30 -5.92 -9.66
N GLY A 95 -4.99 -6.50 -8.51
CA GLY A 95 -5.79 -7.50 -7.84
C GLY A 95 -6.55 -6.87 -6.68
N HIS A 96 -7.47 -7.60 -6.07
CA HIS A 96 -8.24 -7.10 -4.92
C HIS A 96 -8.32 -8.17 -3.85
N ILE A 97 -8.24 -7.73 -2.59
CA ILE A 97 -8.52 -8.59 -1.44
C ILE A 97 -9.46 -7.86 -0.47
N GLY A 98 -10.56 -8.52 -0.14
CA GLY A 98 -11.52 -8.03 0.86
C GLY A 98 -11.35 -8.79 2.16
N MET A 99 -11.12 -8.03 3.24
CA MET A 99 -11.00 -8.54 4.60
C MET A 99 -12.05 -7.88 5.48
N TYR A 100 -12.68 -8.64 6.36
CA TYR A 100 -13.48 -8.10 7.44
C TYR A 100 -13.08 -8.74 8.77
N ARG A 101 -13.41 -8.08 9.85
CA ARG A 101 -13.20 -8.63 11.19
C ARG A 101 -14.45 -9.37 11.62
N ASP A 102 -14.34 -10.66 11.85
CA ASP A 102 -15.44 -11.46 12.36
C ASP A 102 -15.85 -10.95 13.74
N HIS A 103 -17.15 -10.75 13.94
CA HIS A 103 -17.70 -10.14 15.16
C HIS A 103 -17.62 -11.06 16.38
N VAL A 104 -17.49 -12.38 16.18
CA VAL A 104 -17.45 -13.38 17.25
C VAL A 104 -16.01 -13.72 17.61
N THR A 105 -15.22 -14.08 16.59
CA THR A 105 -13.83 -14.53 16.79
C THR A 105 -12.82 -13.38 16.84
N LEU A 106 -13.22 -12.19 16.39
CA LEU A 106 -12.38 -11.01 16.20
C LEU A 106 -11.19 -11.23 15.24
N LEU A 107 -11.20 -12.35 14.52
CA LEU A 107 -10.16 -12.67 13.53
C LEU A 107 -10.46 -12.02 12.18
N PRO A 108 -9.44 -11.66 11.41
CA PRO A 108 -9.61 -11.19 10.03
C PRO A 108 -10.02 -12.37 9.14
N MET A 109 -11.11 -12.19 8.39
CA MET A 109 -11.68 -13.16 7.47
C MET A 109 -11.66 -12.60 6.04
N GLU A 110 -11.22 -13.43 5.08
CA GLU A 110 -11.29 -13.12 3.66
C GLU A 110 -12.72 -13.34 3.15
N TYR A 111 -13.32 -12.33 2.50
CA TYR A 111 -14.62 -12.47 1.83
C TYR A 111 -14.53 -12.32 0.31
N PHE A 112 -13.42 -11.80 -0.19
CA PHE A 112 -13.18 -11.66 -1.63
C PHE A 112 -11.68 -11.66 -1.92
N ALA A 113 -11.26 -12.41 -2.95
CA ALA A 113 -9.91 -12.34 -3.48
C ALA A 113 -9.92 -12.63 -4.98
N LYS A 114 -9.30 -11.73 -5.76
CA LYS A 114 -9.08 -11.92 -7.19
C LYS A 114 -7.74 -11.30 -7.57
N PHE A 115 -6.83 -12.12 -8.11
CA PHE A 115 -5.48 -11.72 -8.44
C PHE A 115 -5.13 -12.02 -9.89
N PRO A 116 -4.18 -11.25 -10.50
CA PRO A 116 -3.61 -11.56 -11.80
C PRO A 116 -2.89 -12.92 -11.79
N ALA A 117 -2.94 -13.65 -12.89
CA ALA A 117 -2.24 -14.94 -13.03
C ALA A 117 -0.71 -14.82 -12.91
N THR A 118 -0.17 -13.62 -13.15
CA THR A 118 1.27 -13.33 -13.06
C THR A 118 1.76 -13.05 -11.63
N LEU A 119 0.89 -13.20 -10.64
CA LEU A 119 1.19 -12.91 -9.22
C LEU A 119 2.51 -13.55 -8.72
N PRO A 120 2.84 -14.83 -9.04
CA PRO A 120 4.05 -15.47 -8.52
C PRO A 120 5.36 -14.82 -9.00
N ASP A 121 5.37 -14.28 -10.22
CA ASP A 121 6.57 -13.70 -10.85
C ASP A 121 6.67 -12.19 -10.68
N SER A 122 5.66 -11.58 -10.04
CA SER A 122 5.53 -10.13 -9.91
C SER A 122 6.10 -9.60 -8.60
N ILE A 123 6.33 -8.28 -8.57
CA ILE A 123 6.52 -7.55 -7.31
C ILE A 123 5.14 -7.06 -6.87
N VAL A 124 4.69 -7.56 -5.73
CA VAL A 124 3.36 -7.30 -5.18
C VAL A 124 3.44 -6.16 -4.17
N MET A 125 2.65 -5.11 -4.38
CA MET A 125 2.44 -4.03 -3.43
C MET A 125 1.05 -4.16 -2.81
N VAL A 126 1.00 -4.52 -1.54
CA VAL A 126 -0.24 -4.56 -0.75
C VAL A 126 -0.49 -3.16 -0.21
N LEU A 127 -1.66 -2.61 -0.51
CA LEU A 127 -2.00 -1.21 -0.23
C LEU A 127 -3.07 -1.13 0.86
N ASP A 128 -2.76 -0.49 1.96
CA ASP A 128 -3.70 -0.18 3.04
C ASP A 128 -3.31 1.16 3.68
N PRO A 129 -4.14 2.21 3.66
CA PRO A 129 -3.77 3.50 4.25
C PRO A 129 -3.36 3.44 5.73
N MET A 130 -3.85 2.45 6.48
CA MET A 130 -3.73 2.40 7.93
C MET A 130 -3.13 1.07 8.42
N LEU A 131 -1.91 1.08 8.92
CA LEU A 131 -1.33 -0.05 9.63
C LEU A 131 -1.55 0.12 11.15
N ALA A 132 -2.76 -0.18 11.62
CA ALA A 132 -3.12 -0.06 13.04
C ALA A 132 -2.67 -1.29 13.83
N THR A 133 -3.50 -2.28 14.04
CA THR A 133 -3.14 -3.52 14.76
C THR A 133 -2.34 -4.50 13.89
N GLY A 134 -2.24 -4.28 12.58
CA GLY A 134 -1.61 -5.16 11.62
C GLY A 134 -2.40 -6.44 11.27
N GLY A 135 -3.57 -6.65 11.89
CA GLY A 135 -4.34 -7.89 11.70
C GLY A 135 -4.79 -8.11 10.26
N SER A 136 -5.44 -7.12 9.66
CA SER A 136 -5.92 -7.22 8.27
C SER A 136 -4.79 -7.32 7.26
N ALA A 137 -3.72 -6.52 7.45
CA ALA A 137 -2.54 -6.55 6.58
C ALA A 137 -1.83 -7.91 6.65
N SER A 138 -1.60 -8.45 7.85
CA SER A 138 -0.98 -9.77 8.04
C SER A 138 -1.79 -10.89 7.40
N ALA A 139 -3.11 -10.91 7.62
CA ALA A 139 -3.98 -11.92 7.03
C ALA A 139 -4.05 -11.80 5.49
N ALA A 140 -4.12 -10.59 4.96
CA ALA A 140 -4.10 -10.33 3.52
C ALA A 140 -2.79 -10.85 2.90
N ILE A 141 -1.64 -10.54 3.49
CA ILE A 141 -0.34 -10.99 3.00
C ILE A 141 -0.21 -12.51 3.10
N THR A 142 -0.70 -13.13 4.17
CA THR A 142 -0.77 -14.60 4.29
C THR A 142 -1.54 -15.21 3.12
N ALA A 143 -2.72 -14.66 2.82
CA ALA A 143 -3.58 -15.14 1.73
C ALA A 143 -2.94 -14.93 0.35
N ILE A 144 -2.23 -13.83 0.15
CA ILE A 144 -1.52 -13.50 -1.10
C ILE A 144 -0.33 -14.43 -1.30
N LYS A 145 0.47 -14.69 -0.25
CA LYS A 145 1.59 -15.64 -0.30
C LYS A 145 1.11 -17.08 -0.54
N ALA A 146 0.01 -17.48 0.07
CA ALA A 146 -0.59 -18.81 -0.16
C ALA A 146 -1.01 -19.02 -1.63
N ARG A 147 -1.18 -17.92 -2.40
CA ARG A 147 -1.49 -17.93 -3.85
C ARG A 147 -0.26 -17.72 -4.73
N GLY A 148 0.93 -17.84 -4.14
CA GLY A 148 2.20 -17.90 -4.86
C GLY A 148 3.00 -16.61 -4.93
N ALA A 149 2.56 -15.50 -4.32
CA ALA A 149 3.37 -14.29 -4.29
C ALA A 149 4.67 -14.51 -3.49
N VAL A 150 5.81 -14.19 -4.10
CA VAL A 150 7.15 -14.34 -3.50
C VAL A 150 7.70 -13.02 -3.01
N THR A 151 7.59 -11.97 -3.81
CA THR A 151 8.11 -10.64 -3.47
C THR A 151 6.95 -9.73 -3.08
N VAL A 152 6.79 -9.46 -1.80
CA VAL A 152 5.67 -8.67 -1.26
C VAL A 152 6.20 -7.45 -0.52
N ARG A 153 5.60 -6.29 -0.77
CA ARG A 153 5.82 -5.02 -0.07
C ARG A 153 4.49 -4.55 0.50
N LEU A 154 4.49 -4.11 1.75
CA LEU A 154 3.33 -3.47 2.37
C LEU A 154 3.51 -1.96 2.30
N VAL A 155 2.52 -1.25 1.77
CA VAL A 155 2.55 0.21 1.60
C VAL A 155 1.38 0.81 2.34
N CYS A 156 1.67 1.60 3.38
CA CYS A 156 0.67 2.28 4.19
C CYS A 156 1.01 3.76 4.33
N ILE A 157 -0.02 4.59 4.53
CA ILE A 157 0.19 6.03 4.73
C ILE A 157 0.62 6.30 6.17
N VAL A 158 -0.13 5.80 7.14
CA VAL A 158 0.24 5.91 8.55
C VAL A 158 0.24 4.54 9.22
N GLY A 159 1.14 4.36 10.18
CA GLY A 159 1.20 3.14 10.98
C GLY A 159 1.39 3.42 12.45
N ALA A 160 1.08 2.42 13.28
CA ALA A 160 1.40 2.39 14.70
C ALA A 160 2.49 1.33 14.98
N PRO A 161 3.30 1.50 16.05
CA PRO A 161 4.34 0.54 16.42
C PRO A 161 3.82 -0.88 16.62
N GLU A 162 2.58 -1.02 17.13
CA GLU A 162 1.92 -2.31 17.36
C GLU A 162 1.70 -3.06 16.05
N GLY A 163 1.24 -2.35 15.00
CA GLY A 163 1.04 -2.93 13.68
C GLY A 163 2.35 -3.32 13.01
N VAL A 164 3.38 -2.48 13.13
CA VAL A 164 4.73 -2.77 12.61
C VAL A 164 5.30 -4.01 13.30
N THR A 165 5.26 -4.06 14.64
CA THR A 165 5.76 -5.20 15.42
C THR A 165 5.07 -6.50 15.02
N ARG A 166 3.76 -6.45 14.81
CA ARG A 166 3.00 -7.62 14.34
C ARG A 166 3.44 -8.05 12.95
N MET A 167 3.58 -7.11 12.02
CA MET A 167 4.01 -7.42 10.66
C MET A 167 5.42 -8.00 10.60
N GLU A 168 6.35 -7.46 11.38
CA GLU A 168 7.72 -7.97 11.46
C GLU A 168 7.80 -9.38 12.07
N LYS A 169 6.88 -9.70 13.00
CA LYS A 169 6.75 -11.04 13.59
C LYS A 169 6.14 -12.04 12.60
N ASP A 170 5.03 -11.67 11.95
CA ASP A 170 4.24 -12.58 11.12
C ASP A 170 4.87 -12.73 9.72
N HIS A 171 5.50 -11.67 9.21
CA HIS A 171 6.07 -11.58 7.86
C HIS A 171 7.44 -10.86 7.85
N PRO A 172 8.49 -11.43 8.44
CA PRO A 172 9.81 -10.79 8.55
C PRO A 172 10.49 -10.54 7.19
N ASP A 173 10.02 -11.20 6.14
CA ASP A 173 10.49 -11.08 4.77
C ASP A 173 9.78 -9.96 3.96
N VAL A 174 8.80 -9.28 4.56
CA VAL A 174 8.04 -8.20 3.91
C VAL A 174 8.61 -6.84 4.30
N ASP A 175 8.95 -6.03 3.30
CA ASP A 175 9.27 -4.63 3.53
C ASP A 175 8.00 -3.82 3.77
N ILE A 176 8.01 -3.01 4.83
CA ILE A 176 6.91 -2.13 5.24
C ILE A 176 7.29 -0.70 4.90
N TYR A 177 6.51 -0.02 4.09
CA TYR A 177 6.71 1.38 3.72
C TYR A 177 5.63 2.24 4.35
N LEU A 178 6.02 3.25 5.14
CA LEU A 178 5.12 4.20 5.79
C LEU A 178 5.51 5.63 5.42
N ALA A 179 4.51 6.51 5.24
CA ALA A 179 4.74 7.95 5.19
C ALA A 179 4.89 8.55 6.60
N ALA A 180 4.27 7.94 7.61
CA ALA A 180 4.50 8.28 9.02
C ALA A 180 4.30 7.07 9.94
N LEU A 181 5.13 6.98 10.96
CA LEU A 181 4.92 6.12 12.12
C LEU A 181 4.42 6.99 13.27
N ASP A 182 3.19 6.77 13.68
CA ASP A 182 2.52 7.49 14.76
C ASP A 182 2.82 6.85 16.12
N SER A 183 2.30 7.43 17.21
CA SER A 183 2.81 7.11 18.54
C SER A 183 2.31 5.78 19.10
N HIS A 184 1.01 5.49 18.96
CA HIS A 184 0.38 4.30 19.54
C HIS A 184 -1.05 4.10 19.00
N LEU A 185 -1.72 3.03 19.45
CA LEU A 185 -3.14 2.82 19.28
C LEU A 185 -3.91 3.25 20.54
N ASP A 186 -5.07 3.88 20.35
CA ASP A 186 -6.00 4.12 21.46
C ASP A 186 -6.70 2.82 21.91
N GLU A 187 -7.59 2.93 22.93
CA GLU A 187 -8.37 1.81 23.47
C GLU A 187 -9.32 1.14 22.46
N ASN A 188 -9.67 1.84 21.38
CA ASN A 188 -10.51 1.35 20.30
C ASN A 188 -9.72 0.80 19.12
N GLY A 189 -8.37 0.87 19.18
CA GLY A 189 -7.48 0.43 18.13
C GLY A 189 -7.27 1.43 17.00
N TYR A 190 -7.59 2.73 17.21
CA TYR A 190 -7.26 3.80 16.28
C TYR A 190 -5.84 4.31 16.49
N ILE A 191 -5.19 4.66 15.40
CA ILE A 191 -3.85 5.27 15.42
C ILE A 191 -3.92 6.69 15.98
N VAL A 192 -3.02 7.03 16.90
CA VAL A 192 -2.91 8.36 17.53
C VAL A 192 -1.55 8.97 17.19
N PRO A 193 -1.52 10.21 16.62
CA PRO A 193 -2.63 11.12 16.28
C PRO A 193 -3.48 10.66 15.09
N GLY A 194 -2.98 9.80 14.21
CA GLY A 194 -3.73 9.20 13.11
C GLY A 194 -4.29 10.19 12.10
N LEU A 195 -5.33 9.74 11.42
CA LEU A 195 -6.11 10.52 10.46
C LEU A 195 -7.61 10.13 10.48
N GLY A 196 -8.07 9.47 11.53
CA GLY A 196 -9.43 8.94 11.65
C GLY A 196 -9.62 7.63 10.85
N ASP A 197 -10.87 7.30 10.52
CA ASP A 197 -11.17 6.16 9.65
C ASP A 197 -10.96 6.54 8.18
N ALA A 198 -9.93 5.95 7.56
CA ALA A 198 -9.57 6.25 6.17
C ALA A 198 -10.68 5.84 5.18
N GLY A 199 -11.35 4.71 5.42
CA GLY A 199 -12.43 4.24 4.57
C GLY A 199 -13.62 5.18 4.57
N ASP A 200 -14.09 5.57 5.76
CA ASP A 200 -15.21 6.48 5.90
C ASP A 200 -14.90 7.87 5.32
N ARG A 201 -13.68 8.37 5.53
CA ARG A 201 -13.24 9.66 4.97
C ARG A 201 -13.08 9.64 3.46
N LEU A 202 -12.63 8.51 2.88
CA LEU A 202 -12.53 8.32 1.43
C LEU A 202 -13.88 8.24 0.74
N PHE A 203 -14.84 7.53 1.36
CA PHE A 203 -16.10 7.19 0.71
C PHE A 203 -17.28 8.03 1.20
N GLY A 204 -17.09 8.85 2.24
CA GLY A 204 -18.15 9.68 2.80
C GLY A 204 -19.27 8.86 3.45
N THR A 205 -18.90 7.77 4.14
CA THR A 205 -19.87 6.82 4.72
C THR A 205 -20.26 7.15 6.17
N LYS A 206 -19.70 8.23 6.74
CA LYS A 206 -20.11 8.82 8.03
C LYS A 206 -20.13 10.33 7.91
#